data_ed373029e4b956b19a8cecf39d9b14a8
#
_entry.id   ed373029e4b956b19a8cecf39d9b14a8
#
_cell.length_a   1.000
_cell.length_b   1.000
_cell.length_c   1.000
_cell.angle_alpha   90.00
_cell.angle_beta   90.00
_cell.angle_gamma   90.00
#
_symmetry.space_group_name_H-M   'P 1'
#
loop_
_entity.id
_entity.type
_entity.pdbx_description
1 polymer ?
#
loop_
_entity_poly.entity_id
_entity_poly.type
_entity_poly.pdbx_seq_one_letter_code
_entity_poly.pdbx_strand_id
1 'polypeptide(L)'
;SLRYFDIEFDEGAGFPDSDPVNAYGPYYQTQRVDIYHTFAKELVLKGLAYPCFCTEEELEAVRLQQETDKVLTGYYGKYAVCRDLSLETIEENLKAGKPYVLRLRSQGSPENEITFTDSIKGEIKLPENIHDVVLLKKDGIPTYHFAHAIDDHFMRTTTVVRGGEWLASVPIHYELFHVLGFKMPKYAHTAHLMKFDEETGGKRKLSKRKDPELSLDYYRKDGYHPYTMKVYLLTLLNSNFEEWHEKFPDKDINEFPFSVDKMSVSGALFDKEKLHNICKNELSKLSEDDLYEFLHNWALENEPEMEKVWFADKEKLLAILRLYMGVGAKRRRKDFMYAKQIFELISFFFDGESGERDEFRLADDEIKAILN
;
A
#
# COMPACT_ATOMS: atom_id res chain seq x y z
N SER A 1 1.02 11.64 1.18
CA SER A 1 -0.10 11.27 0.28
C SER A 1 -1.29 10.66 1.01
N LEU A 2 -1.09 9.74 1.99
CA LEU A 2 -2.23 9.14 2.72
C LEU A 2 -3.11 10.18 3.42
N ARG A 3 -2.50 11.19 4.06
CA ARG A 3 -3.25 12.29 4.70
C ARG A 3 -4.14 13.07 3.74
N TYR A 4 -3.71 13.23 2.47
CA TYR A 4 -4.53 13.88 1.46
C TYR A 4 -5.83 13.12 1.18
N PHE A 5 -5.82 11.79 1.36
CA PHE A 5 -6.99 10.93 1.18
C PHE A 5 -7.73 10.64 2.49
N ASP A 6 -7.48 11.40 3.56
CA ASP A 6 -8.04 11.21 4.90
C ASP A 6 -7.88 9.75 5.38
N ILE A 7 -6.72 9.15 5.09
CA ILE A 7 -6.36 7.83 5.59
C ILE A 7 -5.35 8.04 6.70
N GLU A 8 -5.80 7.84 7.91
CA GLU A 8 -5.02 7.98 9.13
C GLU A 8 -4.79 6.61 9.76
N PHE A 9 -3.69 6.51 10.49
CA PHE A 9 -3.38 5.35 11.32
C PHE A 9 -3.62 5.72 12.78
N ASP A 10 -4.18 4.80 13.54
CA ASP A 10 -4.39 4.99 14.97
C ASP A 10 -3.05 4.94 15.73
N GLU A 11 -2.09 4.18 15.23
CA GLU A 11 -0.79 3.94 15.86
C GLU A 11 0.29 3.64 14.81
N GLY A 12 1.53 4.04 15.07
CA GLY A 12 2.66 3.70 14.20
C GLY A 12 3.79 4.72 14.16
N ALA A 13 4.76 4.50 13.29
CA ALA A 13 5.88 5.39 13.07
C ALA A 13 5.42 6.77 12.56
N GLY A 14 5.97 7.84 13.15
CA GLY A 14 5.65 9.24 12.77
C GLY A 14 4.63 9.92 13.67
N PHE A 15 4.06 9.21 14.64
CA PHE A 15 3.35 9.82 15.75
C PHE A 15 4.33 10.26 16.83
N PRO A 16 4.07 11.37 17.55
CA PRO A 16 4.92 11.78 18.66
C PRO A 16 5.00 10.68 19.74
N ASP A 17 6.21 10.39 20.24
CA ASP A 17 6.43 9.40 21.31
C ASP A 17 5.69 9.75 22.61
N SER A 18 5.26 10.99 22.76
CA SER A 18 4.47 11.49 23.90
C SER A 18 2.96 11.24 23.75
N ASP A 19 2.49 10.74 22.63
CA ASP A 19 1.07 10.45 22.45
C ASP A 19 0.72 9.14 23.18
N PRO A 20 -0.24 9.15 24.11
CA PRO A 20 -0.67 7.94 24.82
C PRO A 20 -1.23 6.85 23.89
N VAL A 21 -1.57 7.20 22.65
CA VAL A 21 -1.97 6.24 21.61
C VAL A 21 -0.79 5.37 21.17
N ASN A 22 0.46 5.83 21.30
CA ASN A 22 1.66 5.08 20.93
C ASN A 22 2.12 4.10 22.03
N ALA A 23 1.22 3.21 22.46
CA ALA A 23 1.46 2.31 23.60
C ALA A 23 2.55 1.24 23.35
N TYR A 24 2.87 0.93 22.09
CA TYR A 24 3.76 -0.17 21.70
C TYR A 24 5.07 0.29 21.04
N GLY A 25 5.31 1.60 21.00
CA GLY A 25 6.56 2.16 20.48
C GLY A 25 7.82 1.72 21.23
N PRO A 26 9.02 2.06 20.71
CA PRO A 26 9.23 2.74 19.43
C PRO A 26 8.92 1.85 18.22
N TYR A 27 8.57 2.47 17.05
CA TYR A 27 8.14 1.72 15.85
C TYR A 27 9.23 1.57 14.80
N TYR A 28 10.31 2.33 14.91
CA TYR A 28 11.43 2.19 13.98
C TYR A 28 12.29 0.99 14.37
N GLN A 29 12.56 0.12 13.41
CA GLN A 29 13.35 -1.09 13.60
C GLN A 29 14.72 -0.81 14.24
N THR A 30 15.38 0.29 13.87
CA THR A 30 16.67 0.70 14.44
C THR A 30 16.61 1.08 15.92
N GLN A 31 15.45 1.43 16.45
CA GLN A 31 15.24 1.75 17.87
C GLN A 31 14.89 0.51 18.71
N ARG A 32 14.67 -0.64 18.08
CA ARG A 32 14.23 -1.89 18.70
C ARG A 32 15.31 -2.98 18.70
N VAL A 33 16.54 -2.64 18.34
CA VAL A 33 17.65 -3.59 18.14
C VAL A 33 17.87 -4.49 19.35
N ASP A 34 17.81 -3.96 20.57
CA ASP A 34 18.04 -4.73 21.81
C ASP A 34 16.97 -5.82 22.01
N ILE A 35 15.74 -5.57 21.58
CA ILE A 35 14.66 -6.57 21.64
C ILE A 35 15.02 -7.73 20.69
N TYR A 36 15.35 -7.43 19.45
CA TYR A 36 15.72 -8.46 18.48
C TYR A 36 16.95 -9.27 18.93
N HIS A 37 17.97 -8.63 19.47
CA HIS A 37 19.17 -9.29 19.98
C HIS A 37 18.86 -10.22 21.15
N THR A 38 17.91 -9.85 22.01
CA THR A 38 17.49 -10.71 23.13
C THR A 38 16.93 -12.03 22.63
N PHE A 39 15.99 -11.98 21.68
CA PHE A 39 15.40 -13.20 21.10
C PHE A 39 16.36 -13.96 20.19
N ALA A 40 17.25 -13.26 19.48
CA ALA A 40 18.29 -13.89 18.69
C ALA A 40 19.24 -14.73 19.58
N LYS A 41 19.67 -14.18 20.72
CA LYS A 41 20.49 -14.91 21.73
C LYS A 41 19.75 -16.12 22.28
N GLU A 42 18.46 -15.98 22.57
CA GLU A 42 17.67 -17.12 23.05
C GLU A 42 17.61 -18.24 22.01
N LEU A 43 17.41 -17.93 20.74
CA LEU A 43 17.41 -18.91 19.64
C LEU A 43 18.80 -19.60 19.52
N VAL A 44 19.91 -18.87 19.68
CA VAL A 44 21.24 -19.43 19.68
C VAL A 44 21.41 -20.41 20.86
N LEU A 45 21.00 -20.02 22.07
CA LEU A 45 21.07 -20.87 23.26
C LEU A 45 20.25 -22.17 23.12
N LYS A 46 19.15 -22.10 22.40
CA LYS A 46 18.30 -23.27 22.08
C LYS A 46 18.83 -24.10 20.89
N GLY A 47 19.93 -23.69 20.25
CA GLY A 47 20.46 -24.34 19.06
C GLY A 47 19.60 -24.14 17.80
N LEU A 48 18.70 -23.18 17.83
CA LEU A 48 17.78 -22.84 16.74
C LEU A 48 18.29 -21.71 15.85
N ALA A 49 19.43 -21.13 16.16
CA ALA A 49 20.14 -20.16 15.33
C ALA A 49 21.63 -20.34 15.41
N TYR A 50 22.37 -19.95 14.39
CA TYR A 50 23.82 -20.10 14.31
C TYR A 50 24.43 -18.97 13.46
N PRO A 51 25.73 -18.62 13.71
CA PRO A 51 26.47 -17.65 12.92
C PRO A 51 26.87 -18.25 11.56
N CYS A 52 26.66 -17.52 10.49
CA CYS A 52 27.12 -17.88 9.15
C CYS A 52 28.14 -16.85 8.65
N PHE A 53 29.35 -17.33 8.36
CA PHE A 53 30.51 -16.55 7.97
C PHE A 53 30.72 -16.49 6.45
N CYS A 54 29.83 -17.07 5.65
CA CYS A 54 29.94 -17.09 4.19
C CYS A 54 30.04 -15.66 3.58
N THR A 55 30.95 -15.55 2.62
CA THR A 55 31.05 -14.37 1.77
C THR A 55 29.96 -14.38 0.68
N GLU A 56 29.81 -13.26 -0.03
CA GLU A 56 28.86 -13.20 -1.17
C GLU A 56 29.28 -14.13 -2.29
N GLU A 57 30.59 -14.27 -2.54
CA GLU A 57 31.15 -15.17 -3.54
C GLU A 57 30.86 -16.65 -3.21
N GLU A 58 31.02 -17.03 -1.95
CA GLU A 58 30.70 -18.40 -1.48
C GLU A 58 29.21 -18.70 -1.62
N LEU A 59 28.33 -17.75 -1.27
CA LEU A 59 26.88 -17.90 -1.43
C LEU A 59 26.48 -18.00 -2.91
N GLU A 60 27.13 -17.23 -3.79
CA GLU A 60 26.90 -17.30 -5.22
C GLU A 60 27.39 -18.64 -5.80
N ALA A 61 28.54 -19.15 -5.37
CA ALA A 61 29.02 -20.48 -5.77
C ALA A 61 28.04 -21.58 -5.37
N VAL A 62 27.47 -21.50 -4.15
CA VAL A 62 26.41 -22.43 -3.71
C VAL A 62 25.19 -22.33 -4.61
N ARG A 63 24.74 -21.14 -4.97
CA ARG A 63 23.59 -20.91 -5.85
C ARG A 63 23.81 -21.54 -7.23
N LEU A 64 24.97 -21.31 -7.84
CA LEU A 64 25.34 -21.89 -9.14
C LEU A 64 25.40 -23.42 -9.11
N GLN A 65 25.92 -23.99 -8.01
CA GLN A 65 25.92 -25.43 -7.81
C GLN A 65 24.49 -25.98 -7.75
N GLN A 66 23.58 -25.33 -7.00
CA GLN A 66 22.18 -25.73 -6.91
C GLN A 66 21.45 -25.65 -8.25
N GLU A 67 21.73 -24.62 -9.06
CA GLU A 67 21.20 -24.50 -10.43
C GLU A 67 21.69 -25.65 -11.32
N THR A 68 22.98 -26.02 -11.19
CA THR A 68 23.57 -27.17 -11.91
C THR A 68 22.92 -28.47 -11.47
N ASP A 69 22.73 -28.66 -10.18
CA ASP A 69 22.09 -29.83 -9.57
C ASP A 69 20.57 -29.86 -9.82
N LYS A 70 19.99 -28.77 -10.37
CA LYS A 70 18.56 -28.60 -10.63
C LYS A 70 17.69 -28.77 -9.39
N VAL A 71 18.17 -28.25 -8.26
CA VAL A 71 17.47 -28.23 -6.98
C VAL A 71 17.03 -26.81 -6.62
N LEU A 72 16.16 -26.69 -5.62
CA LEU A 72 15.74 -25.40 -5.11
C LEU A 72 16.95 -24.58 -4.63
N THR A 73 17.04 -23.34 -5.08
CA THR A 73 18.11 -22.43 -4.65
C THR A 73 17.82 -21.88 -3.25
N GLY A 74 18.87 -21.75 -2.44
CA GLY A 74 18.77 -21.20 -1.10
C GLY A 74 19.79 -21.81 -0.12
N TYR A 75 19.75 -21.39 1.14
CA TYR A 75 20.69 -21.82 2.14
C TYR A 75 20.02 -22.86 3.06
N TYR A 76 20.25 -24.15 2.82
CA TYR A 76 19.63 -25.27 3.52
C TYR A 76 20.39 -26.58 3.34
N GLY A 77 20.18 -27.54 4.23
CA GLY A 77 20.73 -28.89 4.15
C GLY A 77 22.24 -28.90 3.89
N LYS A 78 22.73 -29.73 2.98
CA LYS A 78 24.16 -29.83 2.61
C LYS A 78 24.75 -28.53 2.04
N TYR A 79 23.92 -27.63 1.56
CA TYR A 79 24.30 -26.32 1.01
C TYR A 79 24.44 -25.23 2.08
N ALA A 80 24.03 -25.51 3.31
CA ALA A 80 24.17 -24.61 4.45
C ALA A 80 25.51 -24.89 5.19
N VAL A 81 26.63 -24.59 4.56
CA VAL A 81 27.96 -24.99 4.96
C VAL A 81 28.40 -24.56 6.38
N CYS A 82 27.81 -23.46 6.91
CA CYS A 82 28.06 -23.00 8.26
C CYS A 82 27.12 -23.63 9.30
N ARG A 83 26.11 -24.39 8.88
CA ARG A 83 25.08 -24.93 9.78
C ARG A 83 25.62 -25.83 10.86
N ASP A 84 26.59 -26.66 10.53
CA ASP A 84 27.11 -27.68 11.39
C ASP A 84 28.63 -27.50 11.73
N LEU A 85 29.08 -26.23 11.75
CA LEU A 85 30.41 -25.88 12.20
C LEU A 85 30.57 -26.25 13.69
N SER A 86 31.78 -26.74 14.04
CA SER A 86 32.10 -27.02 15.44
C SER A 86 32.17 -25.72 16.28
N LEU A 87 31.93 -25.83 17.58
CA LEU A 87 32.04 -24.67 18.48
C LEU A 87 33.45 -24.06 18.44
N GLU A 88 34.49 -24.87 18.33
CA GLU A 88 35.86 -24.39 18.18
C GLU A 88 36.02 -23.53 16.94
N THR A 89 35.54 -24.00 15.79
CA THR A 89 35.60 -23.23 14.52
C THR A 89 34.82 -21.94 14.61
N ILE A 90 33.64 -21.96 15.24
CA ILE A 90 32.85 -20.76 15.48
C ILE A 90 33.61 -19.75 16.34
N GLU A 91 34.18 -20.22 17.46
CA GLU A 91 34.98 -19.37 18.36
C GLU A 91 36.19 -18.77 17.66
N GLU A 92 36.92 -19.57 16.89
CA GLU A 92 38.09 -19.11 16.11
C GLU A 92 37.68 -18.00 15.13
N ASN A 93 36.60 -18.20 14.39
CA ASN A 93 36.09 -17.20 13.45
C ASN A 93 35.65 -15.90 14.14
N LEU A 94 34.98 -16.01 15.30
CA LEU A 94 34.58 -14.86 16.11
C LEU A 94 35.78 -14.12 16.69
N LYS A 95 36.78 -14.85 17.25
CA LYS A 95 38.04 -14.27 17.76
C LYS A 95 38.84 -13.60 16.65
N ALA A 96 38.82 -14.14 15.44
CA ALA A 96 39.46 -13.54 14.28
C ALA A 96 38.70 -12.32 13.73
N GLY A 97 37.55 -11.94 14.30
CA GLY A 97 36.75 -10.80 13.90
C GLY A 97 36.07 -10.99 12.52
N LYS A 98 35.84 -12.22 12.06
CA LYS A 98 35.17 -12.46 10.79
C LYS A 98 33.74 -11.94 10.85
N PRO A 99 33.28 -11.15 9.85
CA PRO A 99 31.90 -10.70 9.79
C PRO A 99 30.98 -11.91 9.59
N TYR A 100 29.83 -11.87 10.25
CA TYR A 100 28.82 -12.92 10.13
C TYR A 100 27.40 -12.36 10.10
N VAL A 101 26.48 -13.17 9.61
CA VAL A 101 25.05 -13.01 9.79
C VAL A 101 24.54 -14.10 10.72
N LEU A 102 23.46 -13.84 11.47
CA LEU A 102 22.80 -14.88 12.24
C LEU A 102 21.69 -15.51 11.39
N ARG A 103 21.70 -16.84 11.28
CA ARG A 103 20.67 -17.58 10.53
C ARG A 103 19.80 -18.42 11.46
N LEU A 104 18.54 -18.58 11.09
CA LEU A 104 17.67 -19.61 11.63
C LEU A 104 18.25 -20.98 11.28
N ARG A 105 18.16 -21.93 12.19
CA ARG A 105 18.35 -23.35 11.91
C ARG A 105 16.98 -23.95 11.68
N SER A 106 16.50 -23.89 10.42
CA SER A 106 15.19 -24.41 10.07
C SER A 106 15.01 -25.87 10.48
N GLN A 107 13.83 -26.17 11.00
CA GLN A 107 13.46 -27.51 11.46
C GLN A 107 12.52 -28.20 10.46
N GLY A 108 12.11 -27.50 9.38
CA GLY A 108 11.17 -28.03 8.43
C GLY A 108 11.74 -29.09 7.49
N SER A 109 10.85 -29.87 6.91
CA SER A 109 11.15 -30.90 5.93
C SER A 109 10.46 -30.59 4.59
N PRO A 110 11.10 -30.87 3.45
CA PRO A 110 10.47 -30.69 2.15
C PRO A 110 9.30 -31.66 1.90
N GLU A 111 9.18 -32.71 2.73
CA GLU A 111 8.13 -33.73 2.65
C GLU A 111 6.88 -33.34 3.44
N ASN A 112 6.97 -32.30 4.27
CA ASN A 112 5.90 -31.86 5.14
C ASN A 112 5.20 -30.61 4.60
N GLU A 113 3.94 -30.45 4.98
CA GLU A 113 3.14 -29.26 4.69
C GLU A 113 2.58 -28.64 5.97
N ILE A 114 2.47 -27.33 5.98
CA ILE A 114 1.68 -26.59 6.95
C ILE A 114 0.29 -26.34 6.39
N THR A 115 -0.73 -26.42 7.23
CA THR A 115 -2.08 -25.93 6.91
C THR A 115 -2.28 -24.58 7.59
N PHE A 116 -2.66 -23.61 6.81
CA PHE A 116 -2.78 -22.23 7.23
C PHE A 116 -4.11 -21.66 6.72
N THR A 117 -4.82 -20.90 7.55
CA THR A 117 -6.09 -20.26 7.18
C THR A 117 -5.86 -18.77 6.93
N ASP A 118 -6.01 -18.36 5.68
CA ASP A 118 -6.02 -16.96 5.28
C ASP A 118 -7.44 -16.40 5.36
N SER A 119 -7.58 -15.19 5.89
CA SER A 119 -8.89 -14.57 6.09
C SER A 119 -9.62 -14.23 4.78
N ILE A 120 -8.89 -14.11 3.66
CA ILE A 120 -9.45 -13.82 2.33
C ILE A 120 -9.54 -15.09 1.49
N LYS A 121 -8.46 -15.89 1.50
CA LYS A 121 -8.29 -17.02 0.57
C LYS A 121 -8.76 -18.35 1.14
N GLY A 122 -9.11 -18.40 2.44
CA GLY A 122 -9.51 -19.62 3.12
C GLY A 122 -8.33 -20.52 3.48
N GLU A 123 -8.56 -21.82 3.54
CA GLU A 123 -7.54 -22.81 3.90
C GLU A 123 -6.54 -22.99 2.75
N ILE A 124 -5.25 -22.91 3.08
CA ILE A 124 -4.14 -23.04 2.16
C ILE A 124 -3.14 -24.04 2.75
N LYS A 125 -2.63 -24.93 1.90
CA LYS A 125 -1.52 -25.83 2.22
C LYS A 125 -0.26 -25.33 1.56
N LEU A 126 0.82 -25.24 2.32
CA LEU A 126 2.13 -24.77 1.86
C LEU A 126 3.20 -25.76 2.37
N PRO A 127 4.29 -25.97 1.62
CA PRO A 127 5.42 -26.75 2.14
C PRO A 127 6.02 -26.05 3.37
N GLU A 128 6.57 -26.82 4.30
CA GLU A 128 7.34 -26.26 5.40
C GLU A 128 8.54 -25.46 4.91
N ASN A 129 8.99 -24.49 5.71
CA ASN A 129 10.23 -23.78 5.43
C ASN A 129 11.42 -24.71 5.67
N ILE A 130 12.29 -24.83 4.67
CA ILE A 130 13.56 -25.58 4.78
C ILE A 130 14.78 -24.66 4.76
N HIS A 131 14.58 -23.38 4.52
CA HIS A 131 15.67 -22.42 4.38
C HIS A 131 16.13 -21.87 5.73
N ASP A 132 17.44 -21.85 5.94
CA ASP A 132 18.08 -21.18 7.05
C ASP A 132 18.15 -19.67 6.77
N VAL A 133 17.00 -19.00 6.90
CA VAL A 133 16.88 -17.57 6.61
C VAL A 133 17.73 -16.72 7.54
N VAL A 134 18.22 -15.59 7.05
CA VAL A 134 18.97 -14.64 7.87
C VAL A 134 18.00 -13.98 8.86
N LEU A 135 18.33 -14.05 10.15
CA LEU A 135 17.62 -13.37 11.24
C LEU A 135 18.19 -11.97 11.46
N LEU A 136 19.51 -11.89 11.70
CA LEU A 136 20.24 -10.64 11.86
C LEU A 136 21.29 -10.50 10.77
N LYS A 137 21.35 -9.32 10.18
CA LYS A 137 22.37 -8.91 9.21
C LYS A 137 23.72 -8.65 9.89
N LYS A 138 24.79 -8.43 9.10
CA LYS A 138 26.14 -8.13 9.59
C LYS A 138 26.21 -6.90 10.52
N ASP A 139 25.30 -5.94 10.32
CA ASP A 139 25.17 -4.73 11.14
C ASP A 139 24.34 -4.93 12.42
N GLY A 140 23.87 -6.14 12.67
CA GLY A 140 23.04 -6.49 13.82
C GLY A 140 21.56 -6.13 13.66
N ILE A 141 21.17 -5.51 12.54
CA ILE A 141 19.78 -5.17 12.27
C ILE A 141 19.03 -6.41 11.74
N PRO A 142 17.81 -6.70 12.21
CA PRO A 142 17.06 -7.87 11.77
C PRO A 142 16.65 -7.77 10.29
N THR A 143 16.42 -8.91 9.68
CA THR A 143 15.67 -8.99 8.44
C THR A 143 14.19 -8.78 8.72
N TYR A 144 13.42 -8.48 7.64
CA TYR A 144 11.98 -8.33 7.75
C TYR A 144 11.28 -9.52 8.42
N HIS A 145 11.66 -10.75 8.07
CA HIS A 145 11.02 -11.95 8.60
C HIS A 145 11.14 -12.07 10.12
N PHE A 146 12.31 -11.80 10.65
CA PHE A 146 12.57 -11.88 12.08
C PHE A 146 11.93 -10.73 12.85
N ALA A 147 12.05 -9.49 12.31
CA ALA A 147 11.41 -8.33 12.89
C ALA A 147 9.88 -8.50 12.93
N HIS A 148 9.27 -8.96 11.82
CA HIS A 148 7.85 -9.23 11.74
C HIS A 148 7.34 -10.13 12.88
N ALA A 149 7.98 -11.27 13.13
CA ALA A 149 7.53 -12.19 14.17
C ALA A 149 7.62 -11.58 15.58
N ILE A 150 8.67 -10.80 15.85
CA ILE A 150 8.90 -10.17 17.16
C ILE A 150 7.99 -8.94 17.34
N ASP A 151 7.94 -8.07 16.35
CA ASP A 151 7.19 -6.81 16.43
C ASP A 151 5.69 -7.07 16.53
N ASP A 152 5.15 -7.96 15.70
CA ASP A 152 3.74 -8.31 15.76
C ASP A 152 3.34 -8.94 17.10
N HIS A 153 4.23 -9.72 17.70
CA HIS A 153 3.98 -10.25 19.04
C HIS A 153 3.92 -9.12 20.09
N PHE A 154 4.93 -8.24 20.14
CA PHE A 154 5.03 -7.20 21.16
C PHE A 154 4.07 -6.04 20.93
N MET A 155 3.74 -5.73 19.68
CA MET A 155 2.72 -4.75 19.30
C MET A 155 1.30 -5.34 19.35
N ARG A 156 1.15 -6.61 19.75
CA ARG A 156 -0.14 -7.32 19.91
C ARG A 156 -0.98 -7.31 18.64
N THR A 157 -0.33 -7.41 17.49
CA THR A 157 -1.00 -7.47 16.19
C THR A 157 -1.91 -8.69 16.14
N THR A 158 -3.19 -8.47 15.88
CA THR A 158 -4.20 -9.54 15.79
C THR A 158 -4.39 -10.03 14.36
N THR A 159 -4.26 -9.14 13.39
CA THR A 159 -4.46 -9.41 11.96
C THR A 159 -3.47 -8.64 11.12
N VAL A 160 -2.77 -9.34 10.23
CA VAL A 160 -1.84 -8.78 9.25
C VAL A 160 -2.52 -8.74 7.89
N VAL A 161 -2.74 -7.52 7.36
CA VAL A 161 -3.24 -7.32 6.00
C VAL A 161 -2.08 -6.91 5.10
N ARG A 162 -1.79 -7.72 4.06
CA ARG A 162 -0.66 -7.46 3.16
C ARG A 162 -0.91 -8.02 1.75
N GLY A 163 -0.06 -7.64 0.79
CA GLY A 163 -0.19 -8.12 -0.58
C GLY A 163 0.04 -9.63 -0.73
N GLY A 164 -0.60 -10.23 -1.73
CA GLY A 164 -0.53 -11.67 -1.99
C GLY A 164 0.86 -12.20 -2.34
N GLU A 165 1.81 -11.32 -2.71
CA GLU A 165 3.22 -11.66 -2.91
C GLU A 165 3.91 -12.21 -1.67
N TRP A 166 3.41 -11.87 -0.48
CA TRP A 166 3.93 -12.35 0.79
C TRP A 166 3.45 -13.74 1.20
N LEU A 167 2.54 -14.34 0.42
CA LEU A 167 2.02 -15.66 0.73
C LEU A 167 3.13 -16.72 0.75
N ALA A 168 4.09 -16.62 -0.17
CA ALA A 168 5.25 -17.50 -0.22
C ALA A 168 6.17 -17.42 1.02
N SER A 169 6.07 -16.35 1.81
CA SER A 169 6.84 -16.17 3.05
C SER A 169 6.13 -16.73 4.29
N VAL A 170 4.88 -17.16 4.17
CA VAL A 170 4.12 -17.70 5.32
C VAL A 170 4.80 -18.87 6.00
N PRO A 171 5.39 -19.85 5.29
CA PRO A 171 6.12 -20.95 5.95
C PRO A 171 7.25 -20.47 6.86
N ILE A 172 8.00 -19.44 6.42
CA ILE A 172 9.08 -18.84 7.23
C ILE A 172 8.51 -18.20 8.49
N HIS A 173 7.43 -17.43 8.35
CA HIS A 173 6.79 -16.76 9.50
C HIS A 173 6.16 -17.78 10.45
N TYR A 174 5.51 -18.82 9.91
CA TYR A 174 4.94 -19.91 10.70
C TYR A 174 6.00 -20.55 11.59
N GLU A 175 7.16 -20.92 11.01
CA GLU A 175 8.27 -21.48 11.76
C GLU A 175 8.82 -20.50 12.80
N LEU A 176 9.02 -19.22 12.44
CA LEU A 176 9.54 -18.20 13.36
C LEU A 176 8.62 -17.98 14.58
N PHE A 177 7.31 -17.85 14.38
CA PHE A 177 6.36 -17.76 15.49
C PHE A 177 6.40 -19.00 16.38
N HIS A 178 6.55 -20.17 15.78
CA HIS A 178 6.63 -21.44 16.52
C HIS A 178 7.91 -21.54 17.38
N VAL A 179 9.09 -21.30 16.79
CA VAL A 179 10.37 -21.42 17.53
C VAL A 179 10.55 -20.33 18.58
N LEU A 180 9.94 -19.16 18.41
CA LEU A 180 9.88 -18.09 19.39
C LEU A 180 8.85 -18.34 20.49
N GLY A 181 7.95 -19.32 20.33
CA GLY A 181 6.86 -19.58 21.25
C GLY A 181 5.76 -18.52 21.24
N PHE A 182 5.62 -17.80 20.13
CA PHE A 182 4.64 -16.73 19.96
C PHE A 182 3.39 -17.21 19.26
N LYS A 183 2.26 -16.59 19.60
CA LYS A 183 1.01 -16.82 18.88
C LYS A 183 1.06 -16.09 17.53
N MET A 184 0.88 -16.84 16.45
CA MET A 184 0.79 -16.30 15.10
C MET A 184 -0.49 -15.45 14.93
N PRO A 185 -0.43 -14.23 14.35
CA PRO A 185 -1.61 -13.43 14.02
C PRO A 185 -2.42 -14.07 12.88
N LYS A 186 -3.65 -13.61 12.68
CA LYS A 186 -4.39 -13.93 11.45
C LYS A 186 -3.76 -13.19 10.28
N TYR A 187 -3.84 -13.78 9.09
CA TYR A 187 -3.37 -13.14 7.86
C TYR A 187 -4.52 -12.94 6.87
N ALA A 188 -4.42 -11.86 6.14
CA ALA A 188 -5.30 -11.52 5.04
C ALA A 188 -4.43 -11.09 3.84
N HIS A 189 -4.22 -11.99 2.89
CA HIS A 189 -3.41 -11.71 1.71
C HIS A 189 -4.28 -11.16 0.58
N THR A 190 -4.20 -9.84 0.38
CA THR A 190 -4.98 -9.12 -0.63
C THR A 190 -4.51 -9.48 -2.04
N ALA A 191 -5.45 -9.53 -2.97
CA ALA A 191 -5.13 -9.70 -4.37
C ALA A 191 -4.46 -8.44 -4.95
N HIS A 192 -3.66 -8.64 -6.00
CA HIS A 192 -3.03 -7.53 -6.72
C HIS A 192 -4.05 -6.73 -7.54
N LEU A 193 -3.79 -5.44 -7.70
CA LEU A 193 -4.46 -4.66 -8.73
C LEU A 193 -3.94 -5.10 -10.11
N MET A 194 -4.88 -5.43 -10.98
CA MET A 194 -4.63 -5.89 -12.35
C MET A 194 -5.14 -4.84 -13.34
N LYS A 195 -4.58 -4.80 -14.52
CA LYS A 195 -5.14 -4.04 -15.66
C LYS A 195 -5.06 -4.87 -16.94
N PHE A 196 -5.82 -4.51 -17.95
CA PHE A 196 -5.64 -5.07 -19.27
C PHE A 196 -4.33 -4.56 -19.88
N ASP A 197 -3.60 -5.45 -20.47
CA ASP A 197 -2.40 -5.15 -21.24
C ASP A 197 -2.81 -4.92 -22.69
N GLU A 198 -2.59 -3.72 -23.20
CA GLU A 198 -3.01 -3.33 -24.55
C GLU A 198 -2.23 -4.08 -25.64
N GLU A 199 -0.99 -4.52 -25.34
CA GLU A 199 -0.14 -5.22 -26.30
C GLU A 199 -0.53 -6.69 -26.42
N THR A 200 -0.84 -7.35 -25.31
CA THR A 200 -1.09 -8.79 -25.26
C THR A 200 -2.58 -9.15 -25.20
N GLY A 201 -3.46 -8.18 -24.88
CA GLY A 201 -4.89 -8.40 -24.64
C GLY A 201 -5.19 -9.19 -23.35
N GLY A 202 -4.17 -9.52 -22.56
CA GLY A 202 -4.28 -10.26 -21.32
C GLY A 202 -4.39 -9.34 -20.08
N LYS A 203 -4.64 -9.95 -18.92
CA LYS A 203 -4.56 -9.23 -17.64
C LYS A 203 -3.14 -9.31 -17.09
N ARG A 204 -2.58 -8.17 -16.67
CA ARG A 204 -1.31 -8.08 -15.97
C ARG A 204 -1.43 -7.35 -14.67
N LYS A 205 -0.51 -7.59 -13.74
CA LYS A 205 -0.36 -6.83 -12.50
C LYS A 205 0.09 -5.40 -12.83
N LEU A 206 -0.47 -4.39 -12.17
CA LEU A 206 0.05 -3.04 -12.20
C LEU A 206 1.46 -3.00 -11.59
N SER A 207 2.33 -2.20 -12.17
CA SER A 207 3.71 -2.05 -11.69
C SER A 207 4.10 -0.58 -11.59
N LYS A 208 4.83 -0.23 -10.53
CA LYS A 208 5.29 1.15 -10.28
C LYS A 208 6.10 1.77 -11.43
N ARG A 209 6.74 0.92 -12.27
CA ARG A 209 7.58 1.38 -13.39
C ARG A 209 6.78 1.72 -14.65
N LYS A 210 5.66 1.03 -14.87
CA LYS A 210 4.87 1.15 -16.11
C LYS A 210 3.56 1.90 -15.89
N ASP A 211 3.04 1.91 -14.66
CA ASP A 211 1.68 2.34 -14.35
C ASP A 211 1.72 3.46 -13.28
N PRO A 212 1.73 4.75 -13.68
CA PRO A 212 1.74 5.88 -12.73
C PRO A 212 0.51 5.86 -11.82
N GLU A 213 -0.61 5.32 -12.28
CA GLU A 213 -1.85 5.13 -11.54
C GLU A 213 -1.75 4.16 -10.35
N LEU A 214 -0.62 3.48 -10.16
CA LEU A 214 -0.33 2.71 -8.95
C LEU A 214 0.16 3.60 -7.80
N SER A 215 0.50 4.86 -8.08
CA SER A 215 0.97 5.81 -7.07
C SER A 215 -0.17 6.71 -6.58
N LEU A 216 -0.35 6.83 -5.27
CA LEU A 216 -1.29 7.78 -4.68
C LEU A 216 -0.94 9.25 -5.03
N ASP A 217 0.35 9.55 -5.25
CA ASP A 217 0.77 10.90 -5.65
C ASP A 217 0.29 11.29 -7.05
N TYR A 218 0.06 10.33 -7.93
CA TYR A 218 -0.57 10.57 -9.22
C TYR A 218 -1.95 11.22 -9.05
N TYR A 219 -2.80 10.63 -8.23
CA TYR A 219 -4.15 11.13 -7.99
C TYR A 219 -4.16 12.45 -7.21
N ARG A 220 -3.25 12.61 -6.24
CA ARG A 220 -3.11 13.86 -5.48
C ARG A 220 -2.71 15.02 -6.39
N LYS A 221 -1.73 14.82 -7.28
CA LYS A 221 -1.24 15.84 -8.22
C LYS A 221 -2.30 16.23 -9.25
N ASP A 222 -3.07 15.29 -9.76
CA ASP A 222 -4.16 15.60 -10.68
C ASP A 222 -5.40 16.15 -9.94
N GLY A 223 -5.45 16.03 -8.61
CA GLY A 223 -6.54 16.56 -7.78
C GLY A 223 -7.79 15.71 -7.78
N TYR A 224 -7.64 14.38 -7.65
CA TYR A 224 -8.79 13.52 -7.37
C TYR A 224 -9.29 13.76 -5.95
N HIS A 225 -10.60 13.98 -5.80
CA HIS A 225 -11.18 14.25 -4.49
C HIS A 225 -11.03 13.06 -3.54
N PRO A 226 -10.58 13.26 -2.28
CA PRO A 226 -10.31 12.18 -1.32
C PRO A 226 -11.45 11.19 -1.17
N TYR A 227 -12.67 11.69 -1.01
CA TYR A 227 -13.86 10.87 -0.87
C TYR A 227 -14.10 9.96 -2.08
N THR A 228 -13.96 10.48 -3.31
CA THR A 228 -14.18 9.69 -4.53
C THR A 228 -13.17 8.55 -4.67
N MET A 229 -11.93 8.79 -4.25
CA MET A 229 -10.90 7.76 -4.22
C MET A 229 -11.21 6.67 -3.19
N LYS A 230 -11.69 7.04 -1.98
CA LYS A 230 -12.13 6.06 -0.98
C LYS A 230 -13.30 5.21 -1.50
N VAL A 231 -14.31 5.81 -2.12
CA VAL A 231 -15.44 5.10 -2.74
C VAL A 231 -14.93 4.11 -3.79
N TYR A 232 -14.05 4.53 -4.69
CA TYR A 232 -13.50 3.66 -5.72
C TYR A 232 -12.69 2.50 -5.13
N LEU A 233 -11.81 2.77 -4.16
CA LEU A 233 -11.01 1.72 -3.51
C LEU A 233 -11.89 0.71 -2.76
N LEU A 234 -12.92 1.15 -2.06
CA LEU A 234 -13.87 0.25 -1.40
C LEU A 234 -14.63 -0.62 -2.40
N THR A 235 -15.00 -0.07 -3.56
CA THR A 235 -15.61 -0.82 -4.67
C THR A 235 -14.67 -1.93 -5.21
N LEU A 236 -13.36 -1.68 -5.24
CA LEU A 236 -12.37 -2.68 -5.66
C LEU A 236 -12.10 -3.73 -4.58
N LEU A 237 -12.11 -3.31 -3.33
CA LEU A 237 -11.76 -4.16 -2.19
C LEU A 237 -12.90 -5.10 -1.78
N ASN A 238 -14.15 -4.64 -1.85
CA ASN A 238 -15.28 -5.38 -1.30
C ASN A 238 -16.46 -5.41 -2.25
N SER A 239 -16.84 -6.60 -2.71
CA SER A 239 -17.91 -6.80 -3.70
C SER A 239 -19.30 -6.32 -3.28
N ASN A 240 -19.55 -6.15 -1.97
CA ASN A 240 -20.84 -5.72 -1.43
C ASN A 240 -20.94 -4.20 -1.29
N PHE A 241 -19.83 -3.46 -1.46
CA PHE A 241 -19.81 -2.03 -1.19
C PHE A 241 -20.65 -1.24 -2.18
N GLU A 242 -20.57 -1.56 -3.45
CA GLU A 242 -21.28 -0.81 -4.52
C GLU A 242 -22.80 -0.86 -4.29
N GLU A 243 -23.36 -2.07 -4.05
CA GLU A 243 -24.77 -2.24 -3.74
C GLU A 243 -25.18 -1.51 -2.44
N TRP A 244 -24.33 -1.56 -1.41
CA TRP A 244 -24.59 -0.87 -0.15
C TRP A 244 -24.58 0.66 -0.35
N HIS A 245 -23.63 1.20 -1.09
CA HIS A 245 -23.50 2.62 -1.36
C HIS A 245 -24.66 3.17 -2.20
N GLU A 246 -25.14 2.41 -3.18
CA GLU A 246 -26.34 2.75 -3.94
C GLU A 246 -27.61 2.75 -3.09
N LYS A 247 -27.71 1.78 -2.18
CA LYS A 247 -28.88 1.64 -1.28
C LYS A 247 -28.94 2.70 -0.20
N PHE A 248 -27.79 3.18 0.24
CA PHE A 248 -27.65 4.14 1.34
C PHE A 248 -26.81 5.36 0.91
N PRO A 249 -27.27 6.16 -0.07
CA PRO A 249 -26.47 7.24 -0.66
C PRO A 249 -26.13 8.39 0.30
N ASP A 250 -26.89 8.53 1.39
CA ASP A 250 -26.73 9.61 2.38
C ASP A 250 -25.91 9.14 3.61
N LYS A 251 -25.48 7.88 3.65
CA LYS A 251 -24.66 7.37 4.74
C LYS A 251 -23.18 7.65 4.50
N ASP A 252 -22.46 7.89 5.62
CA ASP A 252 -21.01 7.93 5.57
C ASP A 252 -20.46 6.56 5.16
N ILE A 253 -19.46 6.55 4.27
CA ILE A 253 -18.81 5.31 3.81
C ILE A 253 -18.14 4.55 4.95
N ASN A 254 -17.78 5.22 6.04
CA ASN A 254 -17.26 4.59 7.25
C ASN A 254 -18.32 3.76 8.01
N GLU A 255 -19.60 3.95 7.71
CA GLU A 255 -20.69 3.09 8.24
C GLU A 255 -20.83 1.77 7.47
N PHE A 256 -20.11 1.61 6.36
CA PHE A 256 -20.13 0.35 5.62
C PHE A 256 -19.63 -0.80 6.49
N PRO A 257 -20.39 -1.91 6.64
CA PRO A 257 -19.97 -3.06 7.42
C PRO A 257 -18.87 -3.84 6.69
N PHE A 258 -17.68 -3.24 6.64
CA PHE A 258 -16.53 -3.83 5.97
C PHE A 258 -16.14 -5.17 6.60
N SER A 259 -15.93 -6.17 5.77
CA SER A 259 -15.44 -7.47 6.23
C SER A 259 -14.34 -7.99 5.32
N VAL A 260 -13.25 -8.44 5.93
CA VAL A 260 -12.05 -8.92 5.22
C VAL A 260 -12.35 -10.18 4.41
N ASP A 261 -13.25 -11.04 4.88
CA ASP A 261 -13.67 -12.27 4.18
C ASP A 261 -14.51 -12.00 2.91
N LYS A 262 -14.98 -10.76 2.73
CA LYS A 262 -15.67 -10.30 1.50
C LYS A 262 -14.74 -9.63 0.49
N MET A 263 -13.46 -9.56 0.79
CA MET A 263 -12.47 -9.05 -0.15
C MET A 263 -12.27 -10.00 -1.33
N SER A 264 -11.93 -9.44 -2.49
CA SER A 264 -11.71 -10.24 -3.71
C SER A 264 -10.52 -11.19 -3.56
N VAL A 265 -10.73 -12.47 -3.82
CA VAL A 265 -9.67 -13.49 -3.86
C VAL A 265 -8.82 -13.39 -5.12
N SER A 266 -9.44 -13.05 -6.25
CA SER A 266 -8.78 -12.80 -7.54
C SER A 266 -8.46 -11.31 -7.67
N GLY A 267 -7.44 -10.95 -8.46
CA GLY A 267 -7.03 -9.56 -8.63
C GLY A 267 -8.18 -8.65 -9.06
N ALA A 268 -8.34 -7.52 -8.36
CA ALA A 268 -9.28 -6.48 -8.76
C ALA A 268 -8.77 -5.79 -10.04
N LEU A 269 -9.65 -5.67 -11.03
CA LEU A 269 -9.32 -4.98 -12.27
C LEU A 269 -9.41 -3.46 -12.04
N PHE A 270 -8.28 -2.78 -12.18
CA PHE A 270 -8.25 -1.32 -12.21
C PHE A 270 -8.92 -0.83 -13.50
N ASP A 271 -9.96 -0.03 -13.34
CA ASP A 271 -10.75 0.54 -14.43
C ASP A 271 -10.83 2.06 -14.25
N LYS A 272 -10.12 2.78 -15.11
CA LYS A 272 -10.07 4.25 -15.07
C LYS A 272 -11.40 4.88 -15.43
N GLU A 273 -12.15 4.29 -16.36
CA GLU A 273 -13.47 4.77 -16.74
C GLU A 273 -14.47 4.64 -15.57
N LYS A 274 -14.42 3.52 -14.85
CA LYS A 274 -15.21 3.33 -13.63
C LYS A 274 -14.84 4.36 -12.55
N LEU A 275 -13.54 4.62 -12.35
CA LEU A 275 -13.08 5.67 -11.45
C LEU A 275 -13.65 7.04 -11.85
N HIS A 276 -13.52 7.42 -13.12
CA HIS A 276 -14.04 8.71 -13.61
C HIS A 276 -15.55 8.81 -13.45
N ASN A 277 -16.29 7.74 -13.67
CA ASN A 277 -17.74 7.71 -13.45
C ASN A 277 -18.11 7.90 -11.99
N ILE A 278 -17.38 7.29 -11.07
CA ILE A 278 -17.53 7.52 -9.61
C ILE A 278 -17.22 8.98 -9.29
N CYS A 279 -16.11 9.53 -9.78
CA CYS A 279 -15.77 10.95 -9.58
C CYS A 279 -16.89 11.88 -10.06
N LYS A 280 -17.41 11.70 -11.28
CA LYS A 280 -18.53 12.47 -11.81
C LYS A 280 -19.79 12.40 -10.95
N ASN A 281 -20.10 11.20 -10.45
CA ASN A 281 -21.27 10.99 -9.61
C ASN A 281 -21.11 11.68 -8.26
N GLU A 282 -19.98 11.48 -7.57
CA GLU A 282 -19.78 12.01 -6.23
C GLU A 282 -19.55 13.52 -6.23
N LEU A 283 -18.76 14.07 -7.16
CA LEU A 283 -18.57 15.52 -7.25
C LEU A 283 -19.88 16.26 -7.61
N SER A 284 -20.78 15.63 -8.36
CA SER A 284 -22.08 16.23 -8.66
C SER A 284 -22.99 16.38 -7.43
N LYS A 285 -22.70 15.72 -6.31
CA LYS A 285 -23.46 15.81 -5.06
C LYS A 285 -22.96 16.94 -4.16
N LEU A 286 -21.73 17.42 -4.37
CA LEU A 286 -21.14 18.49 -3.55
C LEU A 286 -21.94 19.78 -3.69
N SER A 287 -21.92 20.60 -2.64
CA SER A 287 -22.30 22.01 -2.75
C SER A 287 -21.25 22.76 -3.56
N GLU A 288 -21.63 23.93 -4.09
CA GLU A 288 -20.68 24.79 -4.78
C GLU A 288 -19.56 25.30 -3.86
N ASP A 289 -19.88 25.54 -2.59
CA ASP A 289 -18.89 25.98 -1.59
C ASP A 289 -17.90 24.84 -1.26
N ASP A 290 -18.36 23.62 -1.05
CA ASP A 290 -17.48 22.47 -0.82
C ASP A 290 -16.56 22.21 -2.02
N LEU A 291 -17.11 22.32 -3.24
CA LEU A 291 -16.30 22.18 -4.44
C LEU A 291 -15.28 23.32 -4.57
N TYR A 292 -15.67 24.55 -4.25
CA TYR A 292 -14.78 25.70 -4.24
C TYR A 292 -13.63 25.50 -3.28
N GLU A 293 -13.91 25.11 -2.04
CA GLU A 293 -12.88 24.85 -1.02
C GLU A 293 -11.91 23.73 -1.42
N PHE A 294 -12.44 22.66 -2.00
CA PHE A 294 -11.61 21.58 -2.51
C PHE A 294 -10.66 22.07 -3.62
N LEU A 295 -11.17 22.80 -4.59
CA LEU A 295 -10.38 23.34 -5.71
C LEU A 295 -9.34 24.36 -5.23
N HIS A 296 -9.71 25.23 -4.28
CA HIS A 296 -8.82 26.23 -3.72
C HIS A 296 -7.64 25.58 -2.98
N ASN A 297 -7.93 24.62 -2.09
CA ASN A 297 -6.89 23.91 -1.35
C ASN A 297 -5.94 23.15 -2.28
N TRP A 298 -6.46 22.53 -3.34
CA TRP A 298 -5.62 21.86 -4.32
C TRP A 298 -4.77 22.86 -5.12
N ALA A 299 -5.32 23.98 -5.55
CA ALA A 299 -4.61 25.01 -6.32
C ALA A 299 -3.49 25.66 -5.52
N LEU A 300 -3.71 25.97 -4.24
CA LEU A 300 -2.69 26.49 -3.33
C LEU A 300 -1.45 25.59 -3.26
N GLU A 301 -1.65 24.28 -3.28
CA GLU A 301 -0.56 23.32 -3.17
C GLU A 301 0.13 23.04 -4.52
N ASN A 302 -0.64 22.98 -5.63
CA ASN A 302 -0.18 22.45 -6.90
C ASN A 302 -0.03 23.50 -8.02
N GLU A 303 -0.84 24.59 -7.98
CA GLU A 303 -0.89 25.61 -9.04
C GLU A 303 -1.02 27.03 -8.44
N PRO A 304 -0.04 27.49 -7.63
CA PRO A 304 -0.14 28.74 -6.85
C PRO A 304 -0.24 30.01 -7.72
N GLU A 305 0.25 30.01 -8.93
CA GLU A 305 0.10 31.18 -9.83
C GLU A 305 -1.31 31.25 -10.43
N MET A 306 -1.89 30.13 -10.75
CA MET A 306 -3.27 30.03 -11.18
C MET A 306 -4.25 30.36 -10.05
N GLU A 307 -3.96 29.93 -8.83
CA GLU A 307 -4.74 30.23 -7.64
C GLU A 307 -4.95 31.73 -7.48
N LYS A 308 -3.88 32.53 -7.55
CA LYS A 308 -3.94 34.00 -7.40
C LYS A 308 -4.89 34.67 -8.38
N VAL A 309 -5.04 34.13 -9.58
CA VAL A 309 -5.88 34.71 -10.65
C VAL A 309 -7.34 34.23 -10.51
N TRP A 310 -7.54 32.93 -10.33
CA TRP A 310 -8.87 32.33 -10.43
C TRP A 310 -9.67 32.46 -9.15
N PHE A 311 -8.99 32.52 -8.01
CA PHE A 311 -9.62 32.70 -6.71
C PHE A 311 -9.64 34.15 -6.21
N ALA A 312 -9.13 35.09 -7.03
CA ALA A 312 -9.21 36.52 -6.73
C ALA A 312 -10.66 37.05 -6.66
N ASP A 313 -11.56 36.45 -7.44
CA ASP A 313 -12.99 36.76 -7.44
C ASP A 313 -13.81 35.49 -7.16
N LYS A 314 -14.12 35.28 -5.88
CA LYS A 314 -14.91 34.12 -5.42
C LYS A 314 -16.27 34.04 -6.07
N GLU A 315 -16.97 35.16 -6.22
CA GLU A 315 -18.34 35.18 -6.77
C GLU A 315 -18.32 34.78 -8.24
N LYS A 316 -17.37 35.27 -9.01
CA LYS A 316 -17.18 34.88 -10.41
C LYS A 316 -16.92 33.36 -10.52
N LEU A 317 -15.99 32.83 -9.75
CA LEU A 317 -15.69 31.40 -9.80
C LEU A 317 -16.88 30.54 -9.38
N LEU A 318 -17.58 30.90 -8.29
CA LEU A 318 -18.80 30.21 -7.87
C LEU A 318 -19.90 30.26 -8.96
N ALA A 319 -20.07 31.37 -9.64
CA ALA A 319 -21.04 31.47 -10.74
C ALA A 319 -20.70 30.51 -11.89
N ILE A 320 -19.41 30.40 -12.26
CA ILE A 320 -18.94 29.46 -13.26
C ILE A 320 -19.17 28.00 -12.81
N LEU A 321 -18.83 27.67 -11.56
CA LEU A 321 -19.03 26.32 -11.01
C LEU A 321 -20.53 25.96 -10.99
N ARG A 322 -21.41 26.87 -10.57
CA ARG A 322 -22.86 26.67 -10.59
C ARG A 322 -23.37 26.33 -11.99
N LEU A 323 -22.89 27.05 -13.01
CA LEU A 323 -23.25 26.79 -14.41
C LEU A 323 -22.86 25.37 -14.83
N TYR A 324 -21.61 24.96 -14.57
CA TYR A 324 -21.14 23.63 -14.94
C TYR A 324 -21.77 22.51 -14.12
N MET A 325 -22.07 22.73 -12.84
CA MET A 325 -22.76 21.77 -11.98
C MET A 325 -24.25 21.65 -12.32
N GLY A 326 -24.79 22.59 -13.07
CA GLY A 326 -26.23 22.66 -13.38
C GLY A 326 -27.07 22.91 -12.13
N VAL A 327 -26.61 23.83 -11.26
CA VAL A 327 -27.36 24.22 -10.05
C VAL A 327 -28.66 24.88 -10.48
N GLY A 328 -29.79 24.42 -9.91
CA GLY A 328 -31.14 24.87 -10.31
C GLY A 328 -31.75 24.13 -11.51
N ALA A 329 -30.99 23.34 -12.25
CA ALA A 329 -31.51 22.50 -13.31
C ALA A 329 -32.26 21.26 -12.76
N LYS A 330 -33.15 20.66 -13.59
CA LYS A 330 -33.88 19.44 -13.22
C LYS A 330 -32.96 18.26 -12.84
N ARG A 331 -31.74 18.25 -13.37
CA ARG A 331 -30.69 17.25 -13.03
C ARG A 331 -29.36 17.95 -12.97
N ARG A 332 -28.55 17.60 -11.96
CA ARG A 332 -27.17 18.03 -11.87
C ARG A 332 -26.35 17.47 -13.04
N ARG A 333 -25.43 18.27 -13.55
CA ARG A 333 -24.47 17.84 -14.57
C ARG A 333 -23.35 17.02 -13.91
N LYS A 334 -22.76 16.12 -14.67
CA LYS A 334 -21.72 15.18 -14.22
C LYS A 334 -20.48 15.29 -15.10
N ASP A 335 -19.94 16.51 -15.22
CA ASP A 335 -18.82 16.80 -16.11
C ASP A 335 -17.47 16.78 -15.37
N PHE A 336 -17.48 16.98 -14.06
CA PHE A 336 -16.30 17.14 -13.23
C PHE A 336 -15.77 15.79 -12.73
N MET A 337 -14.45 15.57 -12.86
CA MET A 337 -13.76 14.34 -12.45
C MET A 337 -12.68 14.59 -11.40
N TYR A 338 -11.80 15.57 -11.62
CA TYR A 338 -10.70 15.93 -10.75
C TYR A 338 -10.26 17.39 -11.01
N ALA A 339 -9.57 18.01 -10.05
CA ALA A 339 -9.31 19.45 -10.06
C ALA A 339 -8.65 19.93 -11.36
N LYS A 340 -7.56 19.29 -11.79
CA LYS A 340 -6.86 19.70 -13.02
C LYS A 340 -7.78 19.72 -14.25
N GLN A 341 -8.61 18.70 -14.42
CA GLN A 341 -9.57 18.64 -15.52
C GLN A 341 -10.66 19.72 -15.39
N ILE A 342 -11.10 20.04 -14.17
CA ILE A 342 -12.07 21.11 -13.93
C ILE A 342 -11.46 22.44 -14.37
N PHE A 343 -10.22 22.72 -13.98
CA PHE A 343 -9.54 23.95 -14.40
C PHE A 343 -9.34 24.02 -15.91
N GLU A 344 -8.98 22.92 -16.56
CA GLU A 344 -8.90 22.86 -18.02
C GLU A 344 -10.24 23.20 -18.68
N LEU A 345 -11.35 22.68 -18.15
CA LEU A 345 -12.71 22.96 -18.67
C LEU A 345 -13.14 24.41 -18.53
N ILE A 346 -12.76 25.09 -17.45
CA ILE A 346 -13.21 26.46 -17.15
C ILE A 346 -12.19 27.53 -17.50
N SER A 347 -11.01 27.14 -18.01
CA SER A 347 -9.90 28.06 -18.30
C SER A 347 -10.29 29.23 -19.18
N PHE A 348 -11.15 29.02 -20.17
CA PHE A 348 -11.55 30.04 -21.11
C PHE A 348 -12.28 31.25 -20.46
N PHE A 349 -12.81 31.09 -19.25
CA PHE A 349 -13.40 32.22 -18.51
C PHE A 349 -12.35 33.16 -17.91
N PHE A 350 -11.10 32.72 -17.82
CA PHE A 350 -9.99 33.42 -17.19
C PHE A 350 -8.91 33.87 -18.17
N ASP A 351 -8.84 33.28 -19.38
CA ASP A 351 -7.86 33.62 -20.40
C ASP A 351 -8.13 34.95 -21.16
N GLY A 352 -9.01 35.78 -20.65
CA GLY A 352 -9.49 37.01 -21.30
C GLY A 352 -8.46 38.14 -21.42
N GLU A 353 -7.20 37.99 -20.97
CA GLU A 353 -6.14 39.01 -21.12
C GLU A 353 -5.05 38.65 -22.13
N SER A 354 -5.03 37.45 -22.70
CA SER A 354 -4.12 37.09 -23.79
C SER A 354 -4.84 37.14 -25.14
N GLY A 355 -4.63 38.22 -25.87
CA GLY A 355 -5.27 38.72 -27.06
C GLY A 355 -5.34 37.87 -28.33
N GLU A 356 -5.64 36.58 -28.29
CA GLU A 356 -5.91 35.78 -29.49
C GLU A 356 -7.15 34.91 -29.27
N ARG A 357 -8.35 35.53 -29.33
CA ARG A 357 -9.62 34.82 -29.54
C ARG A 357 -10.51 35.58 -30.50
N ASP A 358 -10.33 35.33 -31.75
CA ASP A 358 -11.36 35.53 -32.73
C ASP A 358 -12.28 34.30 -32.73
N GLU A 359 -13.61 34.57 -32.67
CA GLU A 359 -14.78 33.78 -33.10
C GLU A 359 -15.79 33.23 -32.08
N PHE A 360 -15.61 33.30 -30.76
CA PHE A 360 -16.72 32.98 -29.85
C PHE A 360 -16.90 34.04 -28.75
N ARG A 361 -17.35 35.23 -29.09
CA ARG A 361 -17.95 36.16 -28.11
C ARG A 361 -19.46 35.96 -28.13
N LEU A 362 -19.99 35.28 -27.11
CA LEU A 362 -21.38 35.49 -26.75
C LEU A 362 -21.54 36.95 -26.35
N ALA A 363 -22.51 37.64 -26.91
CA ALA A 363 -22.83 39.01 -26.52
C ALA A 363 -23.27 39.00 -25.03
N ASP A 364 -22.99 40.09 -24.31
CA ASP A 364 -23.38 40.24 -22.90
C ASP A 364 -24.87 39.92 -22.63
N ASP A 365 -25.73 40.13 -23.64
CA ASP A 365 -27.16 39.84 -23.61
C ASP A 365 -27.45 38.33 -23.68
N GLU A 366 -26.63 37.54 -24.36
CA GLU A 366 -26.76 36.09 -24.45
C GLU A 366 -26.25 35.43 -23.14
N ILE A 367 -25.22 36.01 -22.53
CA ILE A 367 -24.74 35.57 -21.21
C ILE A 367 -25.80 35.84 -20.13
N LYS A 368 -26.45 37.00 -20.16
CA LYS A 368 -27.59 37.35 -19.28
C LYS A 368 -28.83 36.48 -19.52
N ALA A 369 -29.05 36.04 -20.73
CA ALA A 369 -30.19 35.15 -21.06
C ALA A 369 -29.92 33.69 -20.60
N ILE A 370 -28.66 33.28 -20.48
CA ILE A 370 -28.27 31.97 -19.96
C ILE A 370 -28.24 31.95 -18.41
N LEU A 371 -28.01 33.12 -17.79
CA LEU A 371 -27.93 33.27 -16.32
C LEU A 371 -29.30 33.62 -15.67
N ASN A 372 -30.37 33.87 -16.43
CA ASN A 372 -31.76 34.03 -16.00
C ASN A 372 -32.62 32.82 -16.36
#